data_e1faa10a78f256e1bdf1c6dbfb2d69cb
#
_entry.id   e1faa10a78f256e1bdf1c6dbfb2d69cb
#
_cell.length_a   1.000
_cell.length_b   1.000
_cell.length_c   1.000
_cell.angle_alpha   90.00
_cell.angle_beta   90.00
_cell.angle_gamma   90.00
#
_symmetry.space_group_name_H-M   'P 1'
#
loop_
_entity.id
_entity.type
_entity.pdbx_description
1 polymer ?
#
loop_
_entity_poly.entity_id
_entity_poly.type
_entity_poly.pdbx_seq_one_letter_code
_entity_poly.pdbx_strand_id
1 'polypeptide(L)'
;MNIRTELSDREEIVLRYREDTVEMQALGADIENLLRRGSVIGLLAGATECFLSKQEILFFESSGGKVYAHTDGAIYQAPYRLFELEGLLPPSFQRVSKSAIANLSRVVTLRRELVGNGVLGFRDSEKTVYFSRSYYKLLQEKLKEMRS
;
A
#
# COMPACT_ATOMS: atom_id res chain seq x y z
N MET A 1 19.65 4.54 -25.19
CA MET A 1 18.74 5.06 -24.18
C MET A 1 19.26 4.71 -22.79
N ASN A 2 19.30 5.67 -21.90
CA ASN A 2 19.79 5.48 -20.54
C ASN A 2 18.68 5.73 -19.54
N ILE A 3 18.71 4.99 -18.43
CA ILE A 3 17.83 5.23 -17.31
C ILE A 3 18.63 5.95 -16.23
N ARG A 4 18.10 7.09 -15.78
CA ARG A 4 18.69 7.86 -14.70
C ARG A 4 17.67 8.03 -13.58
N THR A 5 18.09 7.75 -12.36
CA THR A 5 17.26 7.95 -11.18
C THR A 5 17.80 9.10 -10.35
N GLU A 6 16.93 9.92 -9.81
CA GLU A 6 17.29 11.02 -8.93
C GLU A 6 16.23 11.23 -7.86
N LEU A 7 16.65 11.74 -6.71
CA LEU A 7 15.72 12.06 -5.62
C LEU A 7 15.04 13.39 -5.91
N SER A 8 13.73 13.44 -5.68
CA SER A 8 12.92 14.62 -5.91
C SER A 8 11.84 14.69 -4.82
N ASP A 9 11.25 15.84 -4.64
CA ASP A 9 10.08 16.05 -3.78
C ASP A 9 8.78 15.59 -4.45
N ARG A 10 8.87 15.11 -5.68
CA ARG A 10 7.73 14.59 -6.44
C ARG A 10 7.98 13.15 -6.83
N GLU A 11 6.94 12.34 -6.76
CA GLU A 11 6.98 10.98 -7.29
C GLU A 11 6.47 11.01 -8.72
N GLU A 12 7.37 11.07 -9.67
CA GLU A 12 7.04 11.11 -11.09
C GLU A 12 8.06 10.36 -11.94
N ILE A 13 7.60 9.88 -13.08
CA ILE A 13 8.48 9.34 -14.12
C ILE A 13 8.43 10.33 -15.28
N VAL A 14 9.59 10.86 -15.66
CA VAL A 14 9.72 11.82 -16.75
C VAL A 14 10.45 11.18 -17.91
N LEU A 15 9.82 11.21 -19.08
CA LEU A 15 10.48 10.81 -20.33
C LEU A 15 10.96 12.06 -21.06
N ARG A 16 12.26 12.11 -21.33
CA ARG A 16 12.85 13.18 -22.11
C ARG A 16 13.40 12.61 -23.41
N TYR A 17 12.99 13.17 -24.50
CA TYR A 17 13.41 12.71 -25.82
C TYR A 17 13.64 13.88 -26.77
N ARG A 18 14.45 13.63 -27.80
CA ARG A 18 14.82 14.69 -28.76
C ARG A 18 13.75 14.93 -29.81
N GLU A 19 13.08 13.88 -30.23
CA GLU A 19 12.06 13.94 -31.27
C GLU A 19 10.78 13.25 -30.83
N ASP A 20 9.67 13.90 -31.12
CA ASP A 20 8.34 13.34 -30.80
C ASP A 20 7.96 12.33 -31.85
N THR A 21 8.34 11.09 -31.61
CA THR A 21 8.08 9.97 -32.51
C THR A 21 6.91 9.12 -31.99
N VAL A 22 6.31 8.34 -32.91
CA VAL A 22 5.26 7.39 -32.55
C VAL A 22 5.79 6.37 -31.54
N GLU A 23 7.05 5.98 -31.66
CA GLU A 23 7.71 5.04 -30.74
C GLU A 23 7.80 5.59 -29.33
N MET A 24 8.14 6.86 -29.17
CA MET A 24 8.22 7.49 -27.85
C MET A 24 6.84 7.71 -27.22
N GLN A 25 5.84 8.02 -28.03
CA GLN A 25 4.47 8.13 -27.57
C GLN A 25 3.94 6.77 -27.10
N ALA A 26 4.24 5.70 -27.83
CA ALA A 26 3.87 4.33 -27.46
C ALA A 26 4.54 3.91 -26.14
N LEU A 27 5.83 4.26 -25.95
CA LEU A 27 6.56 3.96 -24.73
C LEU A 27 5.92 4.67 -23.53
N GLY A 28 5.56 5.94 -23.67
CA GLY A 28 4.87 6.69 -22.64
C GLY A 28 3.54 6.05 -22.25
N ALA A 29 2.74 5.64 -23.23
CA ALA A 29 1.47 4.96 -22.99
C ALA A 29 1.67 3.63 -22.26
N ASP A 30 2.69 2.85 -22.64
CA ASP A 30 3.02 1.58 -22.01
C ASP A 30 3.40 1.76 -20.54
N ILE A 31 4.21 2.77 -20.23
CA ILE A 31 4.60 3.10 -18.86
C ILE A 31 3.38 3.51 -18.02
N GLU A 32 2.50 4.37 -18.56
CA GLU A 32 1.27 4.75 -17.87
C GLU A 32 0.39 3.54 -17.57
N ASN A 33 0.26 2.61 -18.51
CA ASN A 33 -0.51 1.38 -18.30
C ASN A 33 0.10 0.50 -17.21
N LEU A 34 1.43 0.36 -17.19
CA LEU A 34 2.13 -0.40 -16.14
C LEU A 34 1.89 0.22 -14.76
N LEU A 35 1.96 1.54 -14.65
CA LEU A 35 1.71 2.25 -13.40
C LEU A 35 0.27 2.06 -12.93
N ARG A 36 -0.69 2.11 -13.83
CA ARG A 36 -2.10 1.87 -13.48
C ARG A 36 -2.33 0.44 -13.00
N ARG A 37 -1.77 -0.55 -13.69
CA ARG A 37 -1.88 -1.96 -13.28
C ARG A 37 -1.26 -2.21 -11.93
N GLY A 38 -0.11 -1.58 -11.65
CA GLY A 38 0.58 -1.70 -10.38
C GLY A 38 -0.16 -1.04 -9.22
N SER A 39 -1.08 -0.10 -9.49
CA SER A 39 -1.80 0.67 -8.48
C SER A 39 -3.17 0.11 -8.12
N VAL A 40 -3.67 -0.90 -8.85
CA VAL A 40 -5.02 -1.46 -8.68
C VAL A 40 -4.94 -2.89 -8.17
N ILE A 41 -5.86 -3.26 -7.29
CA ILE A 41 -5.97 -4.63 -6.77
C ILE A 41 -7.41 -5.11 -6.90
N GLY A 42 -7.57 -6.40 -7.26
CA GLY A 42 -8.88 -7.05 -7.36
C GLY A 42 -9.30 -7.63 -6.02
N LEU A 43 -10.49 -7.25 -5.58
CA LEU A 43 -11.07 -7.69 -4.31
C LEU A 43 -12.49 -8.22 -4.56
N LEU A 44 -13.10 -8.81 -3.54
CA LEU A 44 -14.44 -9.37 -3.64
C LEU A 44 -15.39 -8.73 -2.63
N ALA A 45 -16.56 -8.35 -3.12
CA ALA A 45 -17.70 -7.98 -2.29
C ALA A 45 -18.80 -9.02 -2.58
N GLY A 46 -18.85 -10.10 -1.79
CA GLY A 46 -19.67 -11.26 -2.10
C GLY A 46 -19.21 -11.90 -3.42
N ALA A 47 -20.11 -11.99 -4.40
CA ALA A 47 -19.81 -12.52 -5.72
C ALA A 47 -19.32 -11.45 -6.71
N THR A 48 -19.28 -10.18 -6.27
CA THR A 48 -18.88 -9.07 -7.14
C THR A 48 -17.39 -8.84 -7.04
N GLU A 49 -16.71 -8.78 -8.19
CA GLU A 49 -15.31 -8.38 -8.26
C GLU A 49 -15.21 -6.87 -8.25
N CYS A 50 -14.38 -6.33 -7.36
CA CYS A 50 -14.17 -4.91 -7.21
C CYS A 50 -12.70 -4.58 -7.45
N PHE A 51 -12.41 -3.56 -8.24
CA PHE A 51 -11.04 -3.17 -8.57
C PHE A 51 -10.77 -1.80 -7.94
N LEU A 52 -9.98 -1.80 -6.88
CA LEU A 52 -9.70 -0.61 -6.10
C LEU A 52 -8.27 -0.16 -6.28
N SER A 53 -8.04 1.15 -6.13
CA SER A 53 -6.69 1.67 -5.97
C SER A 53 -6.11 1.13 -4.66
N LYS A 54 -4.88 0.65 -4.70
CA LYS A 54 -4.19 0.18 -3.49
C LYS A 54 -4.13 1.25 -2.42
N GLN A 55 -4.06 2.52 -2.81
CA GLN A 55 -4.01 3.65 -1.88
C GLN A 55 -5.31 3.87 -1.08
N GLU A 56 -6.42 3.33 -1.55
CA GLU A 56 -7.69 3.38 -0.80
C GLU A 56 -7.71 2.40 0.36
N ILE A 57 -6.83 1.42 0.37
CA ILE A 57 -6.80 0.38 1.38
C ILE A 57 -5.98 0.83 2.57
N LEU A 58 -6.58 0.75 3.76
CA LEU A 58 -5.94 1.09 5.02
C LEU A 58 -5.10 -0.07 5.53
N PHE A 59 -5.66 -1.27 5.52
CA PHE A 59 -4.96 -2.47 5.97
C PHE A 59 -5.63 -3.73 5.46
N PHE A 60 -4.86 -4.82 5.49
CA PHE A 60 -5.36 -6.17 5.26
C PHE A 60 -5.24 -6.93 6.57
N GLU A 61 -6.23 -7.75 6.86
CA GLU A 61 -6.25 -8.55 8.09
C GLU A 61 -6.80 -9.94 7.81
N SER A 62 -6.13 -10.96 8.32
CA SER A 62 -6.62 -12.32 8.23
C SER A 62 -7.53 -12.62 9.43
N SER A 63 -8.64 -13.29 9.14
CA SER A 63 -9.60 -13.69 10.16
C SER A 63 -10.37 -14.92 9.66
N GLY A 64 -10.43 -15.96 10.47
CA GLY A 64 -11.17 -17.17 10.12
C GLY A 64 -10.67 -17.88 8.86
N GLY A 65 -9.38 -17.81 8.57
CA GLY A 65 -8.78 -18.43 7.40
C GLY A 65 -8.92 -17.63 6.10
N LYS A 66 -9.48 -16.43 6.17
CA LYS A 66 -9.65 -15.53 5.03
C LYS A 66 -8.94 -14.22 5.29
N VAL A 67 -8.64 -13.50 4.21
CA VAL A 67 -8.02 -12.17 4.30
C VAL A 67 -9.03 -11.12 3.85
N TYR A 68 -9.08 -10.03 4.59
CA TYR A 68 -9.98 -8.92 4.30
C TYR A 68 -9.20 -7.63 4.10
N ALA A 69 -9.64 -6.84 3.13
CA ALA A 69 -9.09 -5.51 2.86
C ALA A 69 -10.06 -4.47 3.43
N HIS A 70 -9.54 -3.57 4.26
CA HIS A 70 -10.32 -2.51 4.89
C HIS A 70 -10.03 -1.18 4.24
N THR A 71 -11.08 -0.53 3.74
CA THR A 71 -11.04 0.89 3.37
C THR A 71 -11.73 1.68 4.48
N ASP A 72 -11.78 3.00 4.35
CA ASP A 72 -12.49 3.82 5.34
C ASP A 72 -13.96 3.40 5.51
N GLY A 73 -14.65 3.19 4.41
CA GLY A 73 -16.09 2.92 4.44
C GLY A 73 -16.50 1.47 4.18
N ALA A 74 -15.59 0.55 3.91
CA ALA A 74 -15.96 -0.78 3.46
C ALA A 74 -14.95 -1.85 3.86
N ILE A 75 -15.39 -3.10 3.76
CA ILE A 75 -14.57 -4.29 3.96
C ILE A 75 -14.79 -5.20 2.75
N TYR A 76 -13.70 -5.64 2.15
CA TYR A 76 -13.72 -6.55 1.01
C TYR A 76 -12.96 -7.82 1.36
N GLN A 77 -13.32 -8.93 0.74
CA GLN A 77 -12.48 -10.11 0.84
C GLN A 77 -11.34 -10.02 -0.17
N ALA A 78 -10.14 -10.29 0.27
CA ALA A 78 -8.95 -10.34 -0.59
C ALA A 78 -8.66 -11.81 -0.92
N PRO A 79 -8.70 -12.21 -2.22
CA PRO A 79 -8.45 -13.59 -2.62
C PRO A 79 -6.96 -13.90 -2.67
N TYR A 80 -6.23 -13.48 -1.64
CA TYR A 80 -4.78 -13.65 -1.52
C TYR A 80 -4.44 -14.03 -0.08
N ARG A 81 -3.30 -14.69 0.10
CA ARG A 81 -2.72 -14.88 1.41
C ARG A 81 -1.86 -13.65 1.76
N LEU A 82 -1.65 -13.40 3.04
CA LEU A 82 -0.85 -12.24 3.46
C LEU A 82 0.55 -12.24 2.86
N PHE A 83 1.23 -13.39 2.78
CA PHE A 83 2.56 -13.43 2.21
C PHE A 83 2.56 -13.13 0.70
N GLU A 84 1.49 -13.47 -0.01
CA GLU A 84 1.34 -13.11 -1.42
C GLU A 84 1.17 -11.61 -1.59
N LEU A 85 0.38 -10.98 -0.69
CA LEU A 85 0.19 -9.54 -0.68
C LEU A 85 1.49 -8.78 -0.45
N GLU A 86 2.40 -9.31 0.34
CA GLU A 86 3.71 -8.68 0.55
C GLU A 86 4.48 -8.49 -0.76
N GLY A 87 4.29 -9.38 -1.72
CA GLY A 87 4.89 -9.28 -3.05
C GLY A 87 4.11 -8.42 -4.04
N LEU A 88 2.82 -8.17 -3.77
CA LEU A 88 1.93 -7.42 -4.68
C LEU A 88 1.77 -5.96 -4.29
N LEU A 89 2.05 -5.61 -3.04
CA LEU A 89 1.80 -4.28 -2.51
C LEU A 89 3.06 -3.41 -2.59
N PRO A 90 2.88 -2.08 -2.76
CA PRO A 90 4.02 -1.16 -2.74
C PRO A 90 4.69 -1.08 -1.36
N PRO A 91 5.92 -0.52 -1.29
CA PRO A 91 6.68 -0.46 -0.03
C PRO A 91 6.02 0.28 1.12
N SER A 92 5.00 1.11 0.85
CA SER A 92 4.23 1.79 1.89
C SER A 92 3.41 0.83 2.74
N PHE A 93 3.15 -0.37 2.24
CA PHE A 93 2.47 -1.41 3.01
C PHE A 93 3.51 -2.22 3.79
N GLN A 94 3.24 -2.42 5.07
CA GLN A 94 4.15 -3.08 5.99
C GLN A 94 3.43 -4.13 6.82
N ARG A 95 4.02 -5.32 6.90
CA ARG A 95 3.54 -6.33 7.86
C ARG A 95 3.64 -5.75 9.27
N VAL A 96 2.57 -5.84 10.03
CA VAL A 96 2.50 -5.26 11.39
C VAL A 96 2.23 -6.32 12.46
N SER A 97 1.80 -7.50 12.04
CA SER A 97 1.60 -8.66 12.91
C SER A 97 1.54 -9.93 12.04
N LYS A 98 1.38 -11.07 12.67
CA LYS A 98 1.18 -12.34 11.93
C LYS A 98 -0.08 -12.29 11.07
N SER A 99 -1.05 -11.47 11.44
CA SER A 99 -2.37 -11.45 10.81
C SER A 99 -2.70 -10.16 10.08
N ALA A 100 -1.79 -9.20 9.98
CA ALA A 100 -2.13 -7.90 9.36
C ALA A 100 -0.97 -7.25 8.61
N ILE A 101 -1.34 -6.51 7.55
CA ILE A 101 -0.47 -5.63 6.78
C ILE A 101 -1.14 -4.26 6.75
N ALA A 102 -0.43 -3.20 7.10
CA ALA A 102 -0.97 -1.85 7.13
C ALA A 102 -0.35 -0.95 6.07
N ASN A 103 -1.17 -0.06 5.52
CA ASN A 103 -0.72 0.98 4.60
C ASN A 103 -0.20 2.16 5.41
N LEU A 104 1.12 2.24 5.57
CA LEU A 104 1.74 3.26 6.40
C LEU A 104 1.54 4.69 5.87
N SER A 105 1.30 4.84 4.56
CA SER A 105 1.02 6.15 3.98
C SER A 105 -0.29 6.76 4.49
N ARG A 106 -1.18 5.93 5.05
CA ARG A 106 -2.47 6.37 5.59
C ARG A 106 -2.47 6.42 7.12
N VAL A 107 -1.39 5.99 7.77
CA VAL A 107 -1.29 5.97 9.24
C VAL A 107 -0.97 7.38 9.74
N VAL A 108 -1.71 7.83 10.76
CA VAL A 108 -1.49 9.13 11.41
C VAL A 108 -1.21 9.00 12.90
N THR A 109 -1.57 7.88 13.51
CA THR A 109 -1.29 7.64 14.94
C THR A 109 -0.67 6.27 15.16
N LEU A 110 0.28 6.21 16.09
CA LEU A 110 0.86 4.97 16.57
C LEU A 110 0.77 5.03 18.10
N ARG A 111 -0.09 4.21 18.69
CA ARG A 111 -0.30 4.15 20.12
C ARG A 111 0.24 2.85 20.68
N ARG A 112 1.17 2.94 21.60
CA ARG A 112 1.76 1.79 22.26
C ARG A 112 0.98 1.45 23.53
N GLU A 113 0.67 0.18 23.70
CA GLU A 113 0.05 -0.32 24.91
C GLU A 113 1.11 -0.71 25.95
N LEU A 114 0.69 -0.92 27.21
CA LEU A 114 1.60 -1.20 28.32
C LEU A 114 2.46 -2.45 28.11
N VAL A 115 1.94 -3.45 27.39
CA VAL A 115 2.65 -4.71 27.14
C VAL A 115 3.47 -4.71 25.85
N GLY A 116 3.57 -3.56 25.18
CA GLY A 116 4.43 -3.42 24.00
C GLY A 116 3.75 -3.63 22.67
N ASN A 117 2.58 -4.26 22.62
CA ASN A 117 1.70 -4.26 21.46
C ASN A 117 1.04 -2.89 21.35
N GLY A 118 0.45 -2.58 20.23
CA GLY A 118 -0.21 -1.30 20.08
C GLY A 118 -1.21 -1.24 18.95
N VAL A 119 -1.59 -0.04 18.61
CA VAL A 119 -2.65 0.24 17.64
C VAL A 119 -2.21 1.35 16.69
N LEU A 120 -2.43 1.13 15.41
CA LEU A 120 -2.25 2.14 14.37
C LEU A 120 -3.61 2.74 14.02
N GLY A 121 -3.67 4.07 13.93
CA GLY A 121 -4.85 4.80 13.49
C GLY A 121 -4.60 5.45 12.14
N PHE A 122 -5.67 5.65 11.38
CA PHE A 122 -5.60 6.07 9.99
C PHE A 122 -6.23 7.45 9.77
N ARG A 123 -5.72 8.18 8.77
CA ARG A 123 -6.24 9.49 8.38
C ARG A 123 -7.69 9.38 7.94
N ASP A 124 -8.53 10.28 8.47
CA ASP A 124 -9.94 10.40 8.11
C ASP A 124 -10.75 9.10 8.31
N SER A 125 -10.33 8.27 9.26
CA SER A 125 -11.02 7.02 9.57
C SER A 125 -10.97 6.72 11.06
N GLU A 126 -12.00 6.08 11.58
CA GLU A 126 -12.02 5.59 12.96
C GLU A 126 -11.46 4.17 13.07
N LYS A 127 -11.19 3.54 11.93
CA LYS A 127 -10.64 2.19 11.91
C LYS A 127 -9.22 2.16 12.47
N THR A 128 -8.91 1.07 13.13
CA THR A 128 -7.58 0.82 13.70
C THR A 128 -7.15 -0.59 13.40
N VAL A 129 -5.83 -0.83 13.46
CA VAL A 129 -5.28 -2.17 13.34
C VAL A 129 -4.22 -2.37 14.42
N TYR A 130 -4.19 -3.55 15.02
CA TYR A 130 -3.18 -3.91 16.00
C TYR A 130 -1.84 -4.21 15.35
N PHE A 131 -0.76 -3.84 16.04
CA PHE A 131 0.57 -4.28 15.68
C PHE A 131 1.21 -5.06 16.83
N SER A 132 2.06 -6.01 16.48
CA SER A 132 2.79 -6.79 17.47
C SER A 132 4.03 -6.04 17.95
N ARG A 133 4.38 -6.29 19.20
CA ARG A 133 5.55 -5.70 19.86
C ARG A 133 6.83 -5.76 19.03
N SER A 134 7.06 -6.88 18.36
CA SER A 134 8.25 -7.08 17.54
C SER A 134 8.38 -6.12 16.35
N TYR A 135 7.26 -5.50 15.93
CA TYR A 135 7.25 -4.56 14.81
C TYR A 135 7.36 -3.10 15.24
N TYR A 136 7.30 -2.81 16.54
CA TYR A 136 7.24 -1.42 17.02
C TYR A 136 8.37 -0.54 16.51
N LYS A 137 9.62 -0.99 16.66
CA LYS A 137 10.78 -0.19 16.22
C LYS A 137 10.77 0.04 14.72
N LEU A 138 10.49 -1.01 13.95
CA LEU A 138 10.41 -0.92 12.49
C LEU A 138 9.35 0.07 12.05
N LEU A 139 8.16 0.01 12.66
CA LEU A 139 7.06 0.92 12.34
C LEU A 139 7.42 2.36 12.70
N GLN A 140 8.01 2.57 13.86
CA GLN A 140 8.41 3.91 14.30
C GLN A 140 9.43 4.51 13.34
N GLU A 141 10.43 3.75 12.93
CA GLU A 141 11.46 4.19 11.99
C GLU A 141 10.88 4.51 10.61
N LYS A 142 10.05 3.61 10.07
CA LYS A 142 9.43 3.82 8.77
C LYS A 142 8.50 5.02 8.73
N LEU A 143 7.69 5.20 9.77
CA LEU A 143 6.79 6.36 9.86
C LEU A 143 7.57 7.67 9.94
N LYS A 144 8.70 7.69 10.64
CA LYS A 144 9.58 8.87 10.70
C LYS A 144 10.20 9.18 9.34
N GLU A 145 10.70 8.16 8.64
CA GLU A 145 11.29 8.32 7.31
C GLU A 145 10.28 8.87 6.30
N MET A 146 9.04 8.42 6.36
CA MET A 146 7.99 8.87 5.44
C MET A 146 7.58 10.33 5.67
N ARG A 147 7.93 10.92 6.82
CA ARG A 147 7.56 12.29 7.19
C ARG A 147 8.69 13.30 7.03
N SER A 148 9.89 12.83 6.82
CA SER A 148 11.06 13.70 6.66
C SER A 148 11.31 14.14 5.22
#